data_483f52ad891f4932fef3f389c3d342ae
#
_entry.id   483f52ad891f4932fef3f389c3d342ae
#
_cell.length_a   1.000
_cell.length_b   1.000
_cell.length_c   1.000
_cell.angle_alpha   90.00
_cell.angle_beta   90.00
_cell.angle_gamma   90.00
#
_symmetry.space_group_name_H-M   'P 1'
#
loop_
_entity.id
_entity.type
_entity.pdbx_description
1 polymer ?
#
loop_
_entity_poly.entity_id
_entity_poly.type
_entity_poly.pdbx_seq_one_letter_code
_entity_poly.pdbx_strand_id
1 'polypeptide(L)'
;MRTKAVLFFLLLLPVYVVNGQDDKREYLKKVLDNLEQIKSATYKVEGEVWNPGDTIPSSIRKYMVKEFDNPADSTIGASFVNLGTDDGKEFQFGYNGEVRVLVNHAVKEIKIDNFTTRPLPFRPLTPPFFNYCKNIVRYALETEDSIVTTLEDCGDYFHFKLVINEDTQVEFFGKAYHMPPPPFYVEPTSIYELWIHKSNGLPYKKRRAMSHNISVETCCNVEINKETIDRFDIFDYVPQGYETKKYDYGAPSRNMAANLTGKK
;
A
#
# COMPACT_ATOMS: atom_id res chain seq x y z
N MET A 1 20.28 -30.56 70.04
CA MET A 1 19.65 -30.48 68.68
C MET A 1 19.29 -29.05 68.44
N ARG A 2 19.96 -28.37 67.47
CA ARG A 2 19.68 -26.97 67.10
C ARG A 2 18.98 -26.96 65.76
N THR A 3 17.71 -26.62 65.74
CA THR A 3 16.88 -26.50 64.53
C THR A 3 17.19 -25.17 63.84
N LYS A 4 17.76 -25.22 62.64
CA LYS A 4 17.96 -24.03 61.81
C LYS A 4 16.67 -23.75 61.04
N ALA A 5 16.03 -22.61 61.33
CA ALA A 5 14.93 -22.06 60.56
C ALA A 5 15.50 -21.41 59.27
N VAL A 6 15.14 -21.95 58.13
CA VAL A 6 15.44 -21.36 56.81
C VAL A 6 14.32 -20.41 56.47
N LEU A 7 14.64 -19.12 56.51
CA LEU A 7 13.72 -18.04 56.13
C LEU A 7 13.71 -17.95 54.58
N PHE A 8 12.62 -18.38 53.94
CA PHE A 8 12.40 -18.26 52.50
C PHE A 8 11.90 -16.82 52.22
N PHE A 9 12.79 -15.97 51.73
CA PHE A 9 12.43 -14.65 51.25
C PHE A 9 11.82 -14.80 49.82
N LEU A 10 10.49 -14.81 49.72
CA LEU A 10 9.79 -14.69 48.45
C LEU A 10 9.95 -13.22 48.00
N LEU A 11 10.88 -12.99 47.09
CA LEU A 11 10.97 -11.76 46.32
C LEU A 11 9.74 -11.68 45.38
N LEU A 12 8.72 -10.95 45.82
CA LEU A 12 7.64 -10.46 44.98
C LEU A 12 8.26 -9.41 44.02
N LEU A 13 8.72 -9.84 42.86
CA LEU A 13 9.00 -8.91 41.78
C LEU A 13 7.66 -8.30 41.35
N PRO A 14 7.54 -6.96 41.37
CA PRO A 14 6.36 -6.31 40.81
C PRO A 14 6.32 -6.66 39.31
N VAL A 15 5.33 -7.43 38.90
CA VAL A 15 4.99 -7.58 37.50
C VAL A 15 4.45 -6.21 37.09
N TYR A 16 5.32 -5.40 36.45
CA TYR A 16 4.87 -4.24 35.73
C TYR A 16 4.04 -4.75 34.54
N VAL A 17 2.73 -4.78 34.69
CA VAL A 17 1.81 -4.82 33.56
C VAL A 17 1.95 -3.45 32.90
N VAL A 18 2.89 -3.35 31.98
CA VAL A 18 2.98 -2.22 31.06
C VAL A 18 1.65 -2.23 30.29
N ASN A 19 0.96 -1.10 30.28
CA ASN A 19 -0.26 -0.90 29.51
C ASN A 19 0.09 -1.01 28.02
N GLY A 20 0.15 -2.22 27.49
CA GLY A 20 0.66 -2.55 26.17
C GLY A 20 -0.12 -1.91 24.99
N GLN A 21 -1.20 -1.19 25.28
CA GLN A 21 -1.98 -0.48 24.25
C GLN A 21 -1.43 0.94 24.01
N ASP A 22 -0.97 1.63 25.06
CA ASP A 22 -0.40 2.97 24.93
C ASP A 22 0.97 2.91 24.24
N ASP A 23 1.81 1.94 24.61
CA ASP A 23 3.12 1.73 23.96
C ASP A 23 3.01 1.40 22.49
N LYS A 24 2.02 0.58 22.12
CA LYS A 24 1.72 0.24 20.72
C LYS A 24 1.33 1.49 19.92
N ARG A 25 0.42 2.29 20.47
CA ARG A 25 -0.04 3.51 19.80
C ARG A 25 1.08 4.54 19.66
N GLU A 26 1.92 4.69 20.68
CA GLU A 26 3.10 5.56 20.63
C GLU A 26 4.10 5.09 19.56
N TYR A 27 4.35 3.78 19.48
CA TYR A 27 5.22 3.24 18.44
C TYR A 27 4.67 3.51 17.02
N LEU A 28 3.37 3.28 16.80
CA LEU A 28 2.74 3.54 15.50
C LEU A 28 2.76 5.03 15.13
N LYS A 29 2.68 5.94 16.10
CA LYS A 29 2.87 7.39 15.85
C LYS A 29 4.28 7.67 15.33
N LYS A 30 5.32 7.09 15.94
CA LYS A 30 6.70 7.23 15.47
C LYS A 30 6.88 6.66 14.05
N VAL A 31 6.21 5.55 13.74
CA VAL A 31 6.22 4.98 12.38
C VAL A 31 5.55 5.94 11.39
N LEU A 32 4.41 6.54 11.77
CA LEU A 32 3.73 7.52 10.93
C LEU A 32 4.60 8.75 10.68
N ASP A 33 5.21 9.31 11.74
CA ASP A 33 6.12 10.45 11.65
C ASP A 33 7.29 10.17 10.69
N ASN A 34 7.89 8.96 10.76
CA ASN A 34 8.95 8.55 9.84
C ASN A 34 8.45 8.47 8.39
N LEU A 35 7.26 7.92 8.17
CA LEU A 35 6.66 7.83 6.83
C LEU A 35 6.30 9.22 6.26
N GLU A 36 5.88 10.17 7.09
CA GLU A 36 5.57 11.55 6.68
C GLU A 36 6.82 12.36 6.29
N GLN A 37 7.98 11.99 6.83
CA GLN A 37 9.26 12.60 6.47
C GLN A 37 9.80 12.13 5.11
N ILE A 38 9.22 11.08 4.53
CA ILE A 38 9.62 10.61 3.20
C ILE A 38 9.06 11.58 2.14
N LYS A 39 9.94 12.35 1.52
CA LYS A 39 9.60 13.24 0.40
C LYS A 39 9.86 12.59 -0.95
N SER A 40 10.81 11.66 -0.99
CA SER A 40 11.04 10.78 -2.14
C SER A 40 11.59 9.45 -1.67
N ALA A 41 11.29 8.39 -2.43
CA ALA A 41 11.89 7.08 -2.21
C ALA A 41 12.13 6.37 -3.55
N THR A 42 13.30 5.75 -3.68
CA THR A 42 13.62 4.84 -4.79
C THR A 42 13.88 3.46 -4.20
N TYR A 43 13.22 2.43 -4.71
CA TYR A 43 13.31 1.09 -4.16
C TYR A 43 12.92 0.02 -5.18
N LYS A 44 13.37 -1.23 -4.94
CA LYS A 44 12.90 -2.40 -5.68
C LYS A 44 11.76 -3.08 -4.94
N VAL A 45 10.79 -3.59 -5.68
CA VAL A 45 9.64 -4.34 -5.15
C VAL A 45 9.60 -5.73 -5.77
N GLU A 46 9.40 -6.72 -4.92
CA GLU A 46 8.90 -8.03 -5.30
C GLU A 46 7.45 -8.14 -4.82
N GLY A 47 6.52 -8.23 -5.78
CA GLY A 47 5.08 -8.31 -5.53
C GLY A 47 4.54 -9.68 -5.89
N GLU A 48 3.73 -10.26 -5.01
CA GLU A 48 3.06 -11.54 -5.18
C GLU A 48 1.55 -11.35 -5.10
N VAL A 49 0.81 -12.08 -5.92
CA VAL A 49 -0.66 -12.17 -5.83
C VAL A 49 -1.04 -13.63 -5.65
N TRP A 50 -1.93 -13.88 -4.71
CA TRP A 50 -2.45 -15.19 -4.38
C TRP A 50 -3.98 -15.19 -4.47
N ASN A 51 -4.57 -16.19 -5.10
CA ASN A 51 -6.01 -16.43 -5.00
C ASN A 51 -6.32 -17.34 -3.81
N PRO A 52 -7.56 -17.35 -3.32
CA PRO A 52 -7.97 -18.28 -2.27
C PRO A 52 -7.69 -19.73 -2.64
N GLY A 53 -6.97 -20.44 -1.77
CA GLY A 53 -6.61 -21.84 -1.99
C GLY A 53 -5.31 -22.09 -2.76
N ASP A 54 -4.65 -21.05 -3.28
CA ASP A 54 -3.36 -21.20 -3.94
C ASP A 54 -2.27 -21.67 -2.96
N THR A 55 -1.42 -22.59 -3.41
CA THR A 55 -0.23 -23.06 -2.68
C THR A 55 1.05 -22.38 -3.16
N ILE A 56 0.99 -21.70 -4.30
CA ILE A 56 2.05 -20.87 -4.90
C ILE A 56 1.40 -19.56 -5.39
N PRO A 57 2.15 -18.46 -5.48
CA PRO A 57 1.58 -17.22 -6.01
C PRO A 57 1.10 -17.40 -7.46
N SER A 58 -0.10 -16.90 -7.74
CA SER A 58 -0.65 -16.88 -9.10
C SER A 58 0.08 -15.88 -10.01
N SER A 59 0.76 -14.90 -9.42
CA SER A 59 1.58 -13.92 -10.13
C SER A 59 2.70 -13.41 -9.25
N ILE A 60 3.91 -13.31 -9.83
CA ILE A 60 5.07 -12.65 -9.22
C ILE A 60 5.51 -11.54 -10.15
N ARG A 61 5.78 -10.36 -9.61
CA ARG A 61 6.26 -9.19 -10.35
C ARG A 61 7.44 -8.57 -9.62
N LYS A 62 8.47 -8.19 -10.37
CA LYS A 62 9.62 -7.45 -9.85
C LYS A 62 9.74 -6.15 -10.64
N TYR A 63 9.91 -5.04 -9.92
CA TYR A 63 10.00 -3.72 -10.53
C TYR A 63 10.70 -2.74 -9.58
N MET A 64 11.19 -1.64 -10.13
CA MET A 64 11.70 -0.51 -9.39
C MET A 64 10.64 0.58 -9.33
N VAL A 65 10.54 1.26 -8.20
CA VAL A 65 9.65 2.41 -8.00
C VAL A 65 10.48 3.62 -7.66
N LYS A 66 10.12 4.76 -8.25
CA LYS A 66 10.43 6.08 -7.72
C LYS A 66 9.11 6.70 -7.26
N GLU A 67 9.06 7.06 -6.01
CA GLU A 67 7.89 7.59 -5.32
C GLU A 67 8.21 8.99 -4.78
N PHE A 68 7.28 9.92 -4.90
CA PHE A 68 7.39 11.30 -4.42
C PHE A 68 6.13 11.67 -3.65
N ASP A 69 6.30 12.27 -2.46
CA ASP A 69 5.20 12.88 -1.73
C ASP A 69 4.67 14.07 -2.53
N ASN A 70 3.38 14.04 -2.84
CA ASN A 70 2.71 15.10 -3.63
C ASN A 70 1.45 15.57 -2.90
N PRO A 71 1.57 16.48 -1.92
CA PRO A 71 0.44 16.94 -1.13
C PRO A 71 -0.59 17.75 -1.94
N ALA A 72 -0.24 18.20 -3.15
CA ALA A 72 -1.18 18.87 -4.06
C ALA A 72 -2.14 17.87 -4.74
N ASP A 73 -1.75 16.60 -4.81
CA ASP A 73 -2.61 15.55 -5.36
C ASP A 73 -3.66 15.10 -4.34
N SER A 74 -4.92 15.40 -4.60
CA SER A 74 -6.05 14.99 -3.76
C SER A 74 -6.47 13.52 -3.95
N THR A 75 -5.87 12.80 -4.90
CA THR A 75 -6.23 11.42 -5.26
C THR A 75 -5.53 10.42 -4.35
N ILE A 76 -4.19 10.38 -4.41
CA ILE A 76 -3.40 9.46 -3.58
C ILE A 76 -2.35 10.18 -2.72
N GLY A 77 -2.11 11.47 -2.98
CA GLY A 77 -1.10 12.25 -2.26
C GLY A 77 0.33 11.88 -2.62
N ALA A 78 0.54 11.28 -3.79
CA ALA A 78 1.86 10.87 -4.27
C ALA A 78 1.93 10.91 -5.80
N SER A 79 3.14 11.14 -6.31
CA SER A 79 3.51 10.90 -7.71
C SER A 79 4.50 9.76 -7.78
N PHE A 80 4.49 8.95 -8.84
CA PHE A 80 5.40 7.82 -8.93
C PHE A 80 5.57 7.30 -10.34
N VAL A 81 6.66 6.54 -10.54
CA VAL A 81 6.90 5.71 -11.73
C VAL A 81 7.29 4.31 -11.33
N ASN A 82 6.78 3.33 -12.07
CA ASN A 82 7.20 1.93 -12.01
C ASN A 82 8.03 1.62 -13.23
N LEU A 83 9.24 1.18 -12.99
CA LEU A 83 10.23 0.85 -13.99
C LEU A 83 10.41 -0.67 -14.05
N GLY A 84 10.50 -1.21 -15.25
CA GLY A 84 10.68 -2.65 -15.46
C GLY A 84 11.97 -3.19 -14.85
N THR A 85 11.94 -4.41 -14.64
CA THR A 85 12.59 -5.36 -13.79
C THR A 85 14.05 -5.15 -13.36
N ASP A 86 15.03 -5.42 -14.18
CA ASP A 86 16.37 -5.72 -13.60
C ASP A 86 17.31 -4.53 -13.55
N ASP A 87 17.14 -3.58 -14.45
CA ASP A 87 17.97 -2.38 -14.52
C ASP A 87 17.25 -1.07 -14.21
N GLY A 88 15.92 -1.15 -13.96
CA GLY A 88 15.10 0.02 -13.61
C GLY A 88 15.00 1.06 -14.72
N LYS A 89 15.14 0.67 -15.98
CA LYS A 89 15.13 1.60 -17.12
C LYS A 89 13.85 1.57 -17.92
N GLU A 90 13.17 0.44 -17.97
CA GLU A 90 11.98 0.28 -18.79
C GLU A 90 10.74 0.83 -18.07
N PHE A 91 10.23 1.98 -18.51
CA PHE A 91 9.03 2.57 -17.95
C PHE A 91 7.80 1.71 -18.25
N GLN A 92 7.08 1.30 -17.21
CA GLN A 92 5.87 0.49 -17.32
C GLN A 92 4.61 1.34 -17.15
N PHE A 93 4.55 2.05 -16.05
CA PHE A 93 3.47 2.99 -15.79
C PHE A 93 3.87 3.99 -14.70
N GLY A 94 3.11 5.07 -14.59
CA GLY A 94 3.30 6.05 -13.54
C GLY A 94 2.11 6.99 -13.43
N TYR A 95 2.20 7.86 -12.43
CA TYR A 95 1.21 8.86 -12.11
C TYR A 95 1.88 10.11 -11.55
N ASN A 96 1.44 11.29 -11.99
CA ASN A 96 2.04 12.57 -11.58
C ASN A 96 1.12 13.49 -10.75
N GLY A 97 -0.03 12.97 -10.29
CA GLY A 97 -1.06 13.76 -9.61
C GLY A 97 -2.24 14.15 -10.53
N GLU A 98 -2.01 14.19 -11.83
CA GLU A 98 -3.03 14.60 -12.81
C GLU A 98 -3.39 13.47 -13.77
N VAL A 99 -2.37 12.82 -14.33
CA VAL A 99 -2.54 11.78 -15.33
C VAL A 99 -1.82 10.50 -14.94
N ARG A 100 -2.39 9.37 -15.35
CA ARG A 100 -1.72 8.09 -15.36
C ARG A 100 -1.23 7.79 -16.76
N VAL A 101 0.02 7.38 -16.87
CA VAL A 101 0.64 6.94 -18.12
C VAL A 101 0.95 5.45 -18.01
N LEU A 102 0.50 4.68 -19.00
CA LEU A 102 0.81 3.25 -19.14
C LEU A 102 1.51 3.03 -20.48
N VAL A 103 2.52 2.17 -20.48
CA VAL A 103 3.24 1.80 -21.70
C VAL A 103 3.02 0.33 -22.01
N ASN A 104 2.65 0.04 -23.24
CA ASN A 104 2.63 -1.32 -23.77
C ASN A 104 3.77 -1.47 -24.77
N HIS A 105 4.88 -2.05 -24.33
CA HIS A 105 6.09 -2.23 -25.13
C HIS A 105 5.90 -3.20 -26.30
N ALA A 106 5.01 -4.19 -26.17
CA ALA A 106 4.76 -5.18 -27.22
C ALA A 106 4.16 -4.58 -28.49
N VAL A 107 3.33 -3.54 -28.33
CA VAL A 107 2.68 -2.85 -29.46
C VAL A 107 3.14 -1.40 -29.61
N LYS A 108 4.15 -0.98 -28.83
CA LYS A 108 4.71 0.39 -28.82
C LYS A 108 3.63 1.46 -28.65
N GLU A 109 2.77 1.29 -27.67
CA GLU A 109 1.65 2.19 -27.38
C GLU A 109 1.79 2.82 -26.01
N ILE A 110 1.50 4.11 -25.93
CA ILE A 110 1.40 4.89 -24.68
C ILE A 110 -0.07 5.24 -24.47
N LYS A 111 -0.60 4.92 -23.30
CA LYS A 111 -1.95 5.31 -22.89
C LYS A 111 -1.88 6.36 -21.80
N ILE A 112 -2.49 7.50 -22.05
CA ILE A 112 -2.59 8.61 -21.09
C ILE A 112 -4.04 8.70 -20.64
N ASP A 113 -4.27 8.54 -19.34
CA ASP A 113 -5.58 8.59 -18.70
C ASP A 113 -5.61 9.74 -17.67
N ASN A 114 -6.51 10.70 -17.84
CA ASN A 114 -6.71 11.84 -16.95
C ASN A 114 -7.87 11.64 -15.96
N PHE A 115 -8.49 10.46 -15.95
CA PHE A 115 -9.59 10.07 -15.06
C PHE A 115 -10.83 10.96 -15.08
N THR A 116 -11.07 11.72 -16.14
CA THR A 116 -12.18 12.68 -16.20
C THR A 116 -13.55 12.06 -15.97
N THR A 117 -13.73 10.78 -16.31
CA THR A 117 -15.01 10.08 -16.16
C THR A 117 -15.07 9.13 -14.97
N ARG A 118 -13.96 8.97 -14.21
CA ARG A 118 -13.93 8.08 -13.05
C ARG A 118 -13.74 8.85 -11.75
N PRO A 119 -14.75 8.86 -10.88
CA PRO A 119 -14.57 9.36 -9.52
C PRO A 119 -13.72 8.39 -8.69
N LEU A 120 -13.06 8.90 -7.64
CA LEU A 120 -12.54 8.07 -6.57
C LEU A 120 -13.70 7.30 -5.90
N PRO A 121 -13.48 6.09 -5.42
CA PRO A 121 -12.25 5.29 -5.42
C PRO A 121 -12.07 4.36 -6.64
N PHE A 122 -12.87 4.54 -7.69
CA PHE A 122 -12.93 3.61 -8.83
C PHE A 122 -11.81 3.83 -9.86
N ARG A 123 -10.90 4.75 -9.61
CA ARG A 123 -9.72 4.95 -10.45
C ARG A 123 -8.78 3.76 -10.32
N PRO A 124 -8.34 3.13 -11.42
CA PRO A 124 -7.43 1.99 -11.38
C PRO A 124 -5.99 2.46 -11.08
N LEU A 125 -5.80 2.99 -9.88
CA LEU A 125 -4.57 3.59 -9.41
C LEU A 125 -4.25 3.00 -8.03
N THR A 126 -3.12 2.31 -7.92
CA THR A 126 -2.63 1.78 -6.65
C THR A 126 -1.55 2.71 -6.13
N PRO A 127 -1.67 3.25 -4.91
CA PRO A 127 -0.64 4.06 -4.32
C PRO A 127 0.69 3.31 -4.19
N PRO A 128 1.83 3.99 -4.31
CA PRO A 128 3.13 3.37 -4.12
C PRO A 128 3.34 2.92 -2.67
N PHE A 129 4.38 2.14 -2.43
CA PHE A 129 4.52 1.34 -1.20
C PHE A 129 4.50 2.19 0.08
N PHE A 130 5.34 3.23 0.19
CA PHE A 130 5.43 4.02 1.43
C PHE A 130 4.20 4.90 1.64
N ASN A 131 3.66 5.48 0.57
CA ASN A 131 2.41 6.23 0.64
C ASN A 131 1.25 5.33 1.12
N TYR A 132 1.16 4.10 0.60
CA TYR A 132 0.16 3.13 1.01
C TYR A 132 0.30 2.74 2.48
N CYS A 133 1.52 2.45 2.94
CA CYS A 133 1.81 2.14 4.34
C CYS A 133 1.47 3.33 5.26
N LYS A 134 1.81 4.56 4.86
CA LYS A 134 1.47 5.79 5.56
C LYS A 134 -0.04 5.89 5.83
N ASN A 135 -0.85 5.64 4.81
CA ASN A 135 -2.30 5.73 4.93
C ASN A 135 -2.90 4.63 5.81
N ILE A 136 -2.36 3.40 5.77
CA ILE A 136 -2.76 2.32 6.68
C ILE A 136 -2.49 2.68 8.14
N VAL A 137 -1.27 3.16 8.45
CA VAL A 137 -0.89 3.51 9.83
C VAL A 137 -1.70 4.70 10.34
N ARG A 138 -1.88 5.73 9.49
CA ARG A 138 -2.71 6.89 9.84
C ARG A 138 -4.15 6.46 10.14
N TYR A 139 -4.76 5.67 9.30
CA TYR A 139 -6.11 5.15 9.53
C TYR A 139 -6.21 4.37 10.85
N ALA A 140 -5.27 3.50 11.14
CA ALA A 140 -5.26 2.73 12.38
C ALA A 140 -5.14 3.60 13.65
N LEU A 141 -4.58 4.81 13.52
CA LEU A 141 -4.43 5.77 14.62
C LEU A 141 -5.63 6.71 14.78
N GLU A 142 -6.33 7.03 13.70
CA GLU A 142 -7.29 8.13 13.64
C GLU A 142 -8.74 7.68 13.41
N THR A 143 -8.97 6.45 12.94
CA THR A 143 -10.33 6.00 12.61
C THR A 143 -11.21 5.79 13.83
N GLU A 144 -12.51 6.03 13.67
CA GLU A 144 -13.57 5.66 14.60
C GLU A 144 -14.24 4.31 14.21
N ASP A 145 -13.83 3.73 13.09
CA ASP A 145 -14.35 2.44 12.62
C ASP A 145 -13.99 1.30 13.58
N SER A 146 -14.76 0.22 13.52
CA SER A 146 -14.51 -1.00 14.29
C SER A 146 -13.28 -1.72 13.75
N ILE A 147 -12.14 -1.54 14.39
CA ILE A 147 -10.88 -2.18 14.00
C ILE A 147 -10.26 -2.97 15.15
N VAL A 148 -9.46 -3.98 14.77
CA VAL A 148 -8.56 -4.69 15.69
C VAL A 148 -7.13 -4.51 15.20
N THR A 149 -6.24 -4.05 16.09
CA THR A 149 -4.81 -3.91 15.78
C THR A 149 -3.97 -4.78 16.69
N THR A 150 -2.97 -5.47 16.12
CA THR A 150 -1.91 -6.16 16.86
C THR A 150 -0.55 -5.62 16.46
N LEU A 151 0.40 -5.65 17.39
CA LEU A 151 1.80 -5.33 17.17
C LEU A 151 2.63 -6.36 17.91
N GLU A 152 3.30 -7.23 17.17
CA GLU A 152 4.09 -8.34 17.70
C GLU A 152 5.58 -8.06 17.52
N ASP A 153 6.34 -8.31 18.57
CA ASP A 153 7.80 -8.24 18.52
C ASP A 153 8.36 -9.53 17.89
N CYS A 154 9.01 -9.38 16.73
CA CYS A 154 9.58 -10.49 15.96
C CYS A 154 11.11 -10.37 15.82
N GLY A 155 11.80 -9.89 16.87
CA GLY A 155 13.25 -9.72 16.87
C GLY A 155 13.69 -8.42 16.21
N ASP A 156 14.14 -8.47 14.95
CA ASP A 156 14.65 -7.28 14.24
C ASP A 156 13.54 -6.38 13.69
N TYR A 157 12.30 -6.83 13.72
CA TYR A 157 11.13 -6.09 13.24
C TYR A 157 9.92 -6.25 14.16
N PHE A 158 8.96 -5.34 13.99
CA PHE A 158 7.61 -5.51 14.49
C PHE A 158 6.68 -5.96 13.35
N HIS A 159 5.79 -6.90 13.66
CA HIS A 159 4.68 -7.28 12.80
C HIS A 159 3.43 -6.55 13.27
N PHE A 160 2.99 -5.59 12.46
CA PHE A 160 1.75 -4.86 12.67
C PHE A 160 0.65 -5.47 11.83
N LYS A 161 -0.51 -5.73 12.43
CA LYS A 161 -1.70 -6.20 11.74
C LYS A 161 -2.89 -5.33 12.10
N LEU A 162 -3.62 -4.93 11.07
CA LEU A 162 -4.90 -4.20 11.13
C LEU A 162 -5.97 -5.09 10.53
N VAL A 163 -7.03 -5.35 11.28
CA VAL A 163 -8.25 -6.02 10.82
C VAL A 163 -9.39 -5.01 10.88
N ILE A 164 -10.07 -4.81 9.76
CA ILE A 164 -11.20 -3.90 9.64
C ILE A 164 -12.45 -4.74 9.48
N ASN A 165 -13.31 -4.70 10.52
CA ASN A 165 -14.56 -5.47 10.59
C ASN A 165 -15.75 -4.59 10.22
N GLU A 166 -15.73 -4.05 9.02
CA GLU A 166 -16.80 -3.22 8.50
C GLU A 166 -17.60 -3.97 7.44
N ASP A 167 -18.89 -3.59 7.29
CA ASP A 167 -19.75 -4.09 6.23
C ASP A 167 -19.33 -3.61 4.83
N THR A 168 -18.27 -2.82 4.77
CA THR A 168 -17.69 -2.26 3.55
C THR A 168 -16.22 -2.63 3.43
N GLN A 169 -15.76 -2.81 2.21
CA GLN A 169 -14.34 -2.95 1.93
C GLN A 169 -13.66 -1.58 2.05
N VAL A 170 -12.60 -1.49 2.85
CA VAL A 170 -11.82 -0.25 2.98
C VAL A 170 -10.60 -0.34 2.07
N GLU A 171 -10.44 0.64 1.18
CA GLU A 171 -9.28 0.79 0.31
C GLU A 171 -8.53 2.09 0.62
N PHE A 172 -7.22 2.04 0.52
CA PHE A 172 -6.36 3.18 0.80
C PHE A 172 -5.86 3.84 -0.48
N PHE A 173 -6.21 5.12 -0.64
CA PHE A 173 -5.64 6.01 -1.64
C PHE A 173 -4.87 7.13 -0.91
N GLY A 174 -5.13 8.42 -1.14
CA GLY A 174 -4.63 9.49 -0.26
C GLY A 174 -5.30 9.53 1.11
N LYS A 175 -6.41 8.78 1.26
CA LYS A 175 -7.15 8.52 2.49
C LYS A 175 -7.85 7.16 2.37
N ALA A 176 -8.49 6.71 3.45
CA ALA A 176 -9.35 5.54 3.43
C ALA A 176 -10.66 5.82 2.68
N TYR A 177 -11.10 4.87 1.88
CA TYR A 177 -12.40 4.87 1.21
C TYR A 177 -13.16 3.61 1.52
N HIS A 178 -14.39 3.79 2.01
CA HIS A 178 -15.33 2.70 2.22
C HIS A 178 -16.03 2.39 0.89
N MET A 179 -15.77 1.20 0.38
CA MET A 179 -16.36 0.72 -0.86
C MET A 179 -17.52 -0.21 -0.56
N PRO A 180 -18.66 -0.07 -1.25
CA PRO A 180 -19.74 -1.03 -1.07
C PRO A 180 -19.24 -2.44 -1.40
N PRO A 181 -19.64 -3.47 -0.62
CA PRO A 181 -19.26 -4.84 -0.92
C PRO A 181 -19.81 -5.25 -2.29
N PRO A 182 -19.09 -6.08 -3.04
CA PRO A 182 -19.65 -6.69 -4.22
C PRO A 182 -20.92 -7.45 -3.88
N PRO A 183 -21.94 -7.48 -4.76
CA PRO A 183 -23.29 -7.99 -4.46
C PRO A 183 -23.37 -9.47 -4.05
N PHE A 184 -22.26 -10.19 -4.09
CA PHE A 184 -22.16 -11.61 -3.75
C PHE A 184 -21.28 -11.89 -2.50
N TYR A 185 -20.85 -10.85 -1.78
CA TYR A 185 -20.00 -11.02 -0.60
C TYR A 185 -20.80 -10.88 0.68
N VAL A 186 -20.65 -11.88 1.56
CA VAL A 186 -21.42 -11.96 2.81
C VAL A 186 -20.71 -11.25 3.97
N GLU A 187 -19.37 -11.16 3.95
CA GLU A 187 -18.59 -10.51 5.01
C GLU A 187 -17.26 -9.95 4.45
N PRO A 188 -17.19 -8.68 4.10
CA PRO A 188 -15.94 -8.07 3.67
C PRO A 188 -15.06 -7.75 4.89
N THR A 189 -14.18 -8.65 5.26
CA THR A 189 -13.10 -8.36 6.20
C THR A 189 -11.87 -7.97 5.42
N SER A 190 -11.32 -6.79 5.72
CA SER A 190 -10.07 -6.30 5.14
C SER A 190 -8.95 -6.47 6.15
N ILE A 191 -7.88 -7.17 5.78
CA ILE A 191 -6.71 -7.38 6.62
C ILE A 191 -5.49 -6.75 5.96
N TYR A 192 -4.81 -5.89 6.72
CA TYR A 192 -3.57 -5.23 6.32
C TYR A 192 -2.48 -5.58 7.31
N GLU A 193 -1.32 -5.98 6.81
CA GLU A 193 -0.17 -6.34 7.63
C GLU A 193 1.07 -5.61 7.14
N LEU A 194 1.87 -5.09 8.09
CA LEU A 194 3.14 -4.43 7.83
C LEU A 194 4.22 -5.07 8.68
N TRP A 195 5.38 -5.34 8.09
CA TRP A 195 6.61 -5.70 8.77
C TRP A 195 7.51 -4.48 8.80
N ILE A 196 7.83 -3.99 10.00
CA ILE A 196 8.46 -2.69 10.24
C ILE A 196 9.81 -2.93 10.90
N HIS A 197 10.90 -2.54 10.25
CA HIS A 197 12.24 -2.63 10.84
C HIS A 197 12.34 -1.79 12.11
N LYS A 198 12.84 -2.36 13.20
CA LYS A 198 13.08 -1.65 14.47
C LYS A 198 14.17 -0.60 14.36
N SER A 199 15.17 -0.84 13.49
CA SER A 199 16.33 0.02 13.32
C SER A 199 16.01 1.42 12.76
N ASN A 200 14.98 1.52 11.90
CA ASN A 200 14.62 2.78 11.25
C ASN A 200 13.12 3.10 11.32
N GLY A 201 12.30 2.20 11.86
CA GLY A 201 10.85 2.37 11.98
C GLY A 201 10.12 2.42 10.63
N LEU A 202 10.70 1.87 9.55
CA LEU A 202 10.08 1.85 8.23
C LEU A 202 9.59 0.45 7.85
N PRO A 203 8.40 0.34 7.23
CA PRO A 203 7.94 -0.90 6.65
C PRO A 203 8.85 -1.35 5.50
N TYR A 204 9.13 -2.65 5.44
CA TYR A 204 9.83 -3.27 4.31
C TYR A 204 8.99 -4.31 3.59
N LYS A 205 7.89 -4.75 4.22
CA LYS A 205 6.96 -5.70 3.65
C LYS A 205 5.55 -5.32 4.05
N LYS A 206 4.62 -5.43 3.10
CA LYS A 206 3.18 -5.28 3.34
C LYS A 206 2.42 -6.46 2.78
N ARG A 207 1.28 -6.80 3.41
CA ARG A 207 0.32 -7.77 2.92
C ARG A 207 -1.08 -7.18 3.04
N ARG A 208 -1.86 -7.35 2.00
CA ARG A 208 -3.29 -7.08 1.98
C ARG A 208 -4.02 -8.39 1.72
N ALA A 209 -4.97 -8.74 2.57
CA ALA A 209 -5.86 -9.86 2.34
C ALA A 209 -7.30 -9.38 2.28
N MET A 210 -7.93 -9.71 1.19
CA MET A 210 -9.35 -9.51 0.92
C MET A 210 -10.00 -10.88 0.68
N SER A 211 -11.30 -10.94 0.68
CA SER A 211 -12.05 -12.19 0.47
C SER A 211 -11.69 -12.93 -0.84
N HIS A 212 -11.24 -12.21 -1.86
CA HIS A 212 -11.00 -12.74 -3.21
C HIS A 212 -9.52 -12.79 -3.62
N ASN A 213 -8.64 -12.10 -2.92
CA ASN A 213 -7.20 -12.16 -3.20
C ASN A 213 -6.33 -11.75 -2.01
N ILE A 214 -5.09 -12.18 -2.06
CA ILE A 214 -4.02 -11.72 -1.17
C ILE A 214 -2.94 -11.13 -2.03
N SER A 215 -2.46 -9.95 -1.67
CA SER A 215 -1.28 -9.34 -2.27
C SER A 215 -0.19 -9.15 -1.21
N VAL A 216 1.04 -9.46 -1.58
CA VAL A 216 2.23 -9.27 -0.75
C VAL A 216 3.24 -8.46 -1.54
N GLU A 217 3.82 -7.44 -0.93
CA GLU A 217 4.90 -6.67 -1.53
C GLU A 217 6.06 -6.57 -0.54
N THR A 218 7.26 -6.85 -1.02
CA THR A 218 8.50 -6.72 -0.25
C THR A 218 9.40 -5.71 -0.94
N CYS A 219 9.88 -4.71 -0.17
CA CYS A 219 10.79 -3.67 -0.63
C CYS A 219 12.23 -4.00 -0.25
N CYS A 220 13.16 -3.71 -1.16
CA CYS A 220 14.58 -3.75 -0.89
C CYS A 220 15.32 -2.61 -1.63
N ASN A 221 16.59 -2.40 -1.26
CA ASN A 221 17.45 -1.36 -1.84
C ASN A 221 16.81 0.03 -1.77
N VAL A 222 16.34 0.39 -0.58
CA VAL A 222 15.58 1.63 -0.35
C VAL A 222 16.51 2.80 -0.18
N GLU A 223 16.33 3.83 -1.01
CA GLU A 223 16.97 5.15 -0.90
C GLU A 223 15.89 6.19 -0.64
N ILE A 224 16.04 6.98 0.44
CA ILE A 224 15.05 7.96 0.88
C ILE A 224 15.59 9.37 0.76
N ASN A 225 14.77 10.30 0.27
CA ASN A 225 15.03 11.73 0.18
C ASN A 225 16.30 12.08 -0.63
N LYS A 226 16.61 11.29 -1.67
CA LYS A 226 17.70 11.57 -2.61
C LYS A 226 17.28 12.44 -3.80
N GLU A 227 16.00 12.45 -4.12
CA GLU A 227 15.43 13.21 -5.24
C GLU A 227 14.37 14.19 -4.71
N THR A 228 13.99 15.19 -5.51
CA THR A 228 12.95 16.17 -5.18
C THR A 228 11.83 16.12 -6.21
N ILE A 229 10.60 16.38 -5.78
CA ILE A 229 9.42 16.38 -6.66
C ILE A 229 9.50 17.45 -7.76
N ASP A 230 10.15 18.58 -7.52
CA ASP A 230 10.29 19.67 -8.49
C ASP A 230 11.04 19.26 -9.77
N ARG A 231 11.79 18.15 -9.70
CA ARG A 231 12.51 17.57 -10.84
C ARG A 231 11.80 16.37 -11.44
N PHE A 232 10.63 16.02 -10.93
CA PHE A 232 9.88 14.87 -11.39
C PHE A 232 8.96 15.26 -12.55
N ASP A 233 9.26 14.77 -13.75
CA ASP A 233 8.32 14.75 -14.88
C ASP A 233 8.13 13.31 -15.34
N ILE A 234 6.91 12.81 -15.27
CA ILE A 234 6.56 11.46 -15.71
C ILE A 234 6.89 11.25 -17.19
N PHE A 235 6.84 12.30 -18.00
CA PHE A 235 7.08 12.22 -19.42
C PHE A 235 8.55 12.05 -19.80
N ASP A 236 9.48 12.35 -18.87
CA ASP A 236 10.91 12.06 -19.06
C ASP A 236 11.21 10.55 -19.12
N TYR A 237 10.31 9.73 -18.59
CA TYR A 237 10.44 8.27 -18.60
C TYR A 237 9.77 7.61 -19.81
N VAL A 238 8.95 8.34 -20.54
CA VAL A 238 8.15 7.78 -21.62
C VAL A 238 9.04 7.49 -22.84
N PRO A 239 8.99 6.27 -23.40
CA PRO A 239 9.83 5.91 -24.54
C PRO A 239 9.48 6.71 -25.81
N GLN A 240 10.50 7.16 -26.53
CA GLN A 240 10.31 7.88 -27.78
C GLN A 240 9.86 6.93 -28.91
N GLY A 241 9.09 7.46 -29.87
CA GLY A 241 8.67 6.73 -31.07
C GLY A 241 7.51 5.77 -30.86
N TYR A 242 6.85 5.82 -29.68
CA TYR A 242 5.62 5.07 -29.41
C TYR A 242 4.39 5.91 -29.80
N GLU A 243 3.32 5.23 -30.23
CA GLU A 243 2.03 5.88 -30.52
C GLU A 243 1.35 6.28 -29.22
N THR A 244 0.96 7.55 -29.08
CA THR A 244 0.25 8.05 -27.90
C THR A 244 -1.25 8.06 -28.12
N LYS A 245 -1.99 7.39 -27.23
CA LYS A 245 -3.45 7.37 -27.21
C LYS A 245 -3.97 7.99 -25.93
N LYS A 246 -4.87 8.97 -26.05
CA LYS A 246 -5.67 9.42 -24.93
C LYS A 246 -6.68 8.34 -24.61
N TYR A 247 -6.70 7.90 -23.38
CA TYR A 247 -7.54 6.82 -22.91
C TYR A 247 -8.36 7.29 -21.72
N ASP A 248 -9.65 7.01 -21.75
CA ASP A 248 -10.52 7.20 -20.63
C ASP A 248 -10.95 5.82 -20.11
N TYR A 249 -10.40 5.41 -19.01
CA TYR A 249 -10.60 4.07 -18.43
C TYR A 249 -12.04 3.81 -17.97
N GLY A 250 -12.92 4.77 -18.06
CA GLY A 250 -14.32 4.65 -17.66
C GLY A 250 -15.31 4.82 -18.80
N ALA A 251 -14.85 5.25 -19.95
CA ALA A 251 -15.73 5.34 -21.11
C ALA A 251 -16.20 3.92 -21.49
N PRO A 252 -17.52 3.68 -21.63
CA PRO A 252 -18.01 2.39 -22.14
C PRO A 252 -17.34 2.12 -23.49
N SER A 253 -16.77 0.91 -23.65
CA SER A 253 -16.23 0.54 -24.94
C SER A 253 -17.32 0.74 -26.00
N ARG A 254 -16.99 1.28 -27.17
CA ARG A 254 -17.96 1.51 -28.25
C ARG A 254 -18.82 0.28 -28.55
N ASN A 255 -18.29 -0.92 -28.27
CA ASN A 255 -18.99 -2.19 -28.43
C ASN A 255 -20.05 -2.47 -27.36
N MET A 256 -19.91 -1.95 -26.14
CA MET A 256 -20.98 -2.05 -25.12
C MET A 256 -22.13 -1.07 -25.37
N ALA A 257 -21.83 0.13 -25.86
CA ALA A 257 -22.87 1.09 -26.22
C ALA A 257 -23.79 0.58 -27.37
N ALA A 258 -23.23 -0.12 -28.36
CA ALA A 258 -24.00 -0.70 -29.44
C ALA A 258 -24.95 -1.82 -29.00
N ASN A 259 -24.59 -2.59 -27.96
CA ASN A 259 -25.44 -3.67 -27.43
C ASN A 259 -26.56 -3.20 -26.52
N LEU A 260 -26.48 -1.98 -25.97
CA LEU A 260 -27.53 -1.40 -25.14
C LEU A 260 -28.61 -0.68 -25.96
N THR A 261 -28.31 -0.28 -27.20
CA THR A 261 -29.27 0.37 -28.11
C THR A 261 -29.99 -0.60 -29.06
N GLY A 262 -29.63 -1.87 -29.08
CA GLY A 262 -30.14 -2.89 -30.02
C GLY A 262 -31.34 -3.71 -29.51
N LYS A 263 -31.98 -3.36 -28.40
CA LYS A 263 -33.24 -3.98 -27.97
C LYS A 263 -34.36 -2.94 -27.99
N LYS A 264 -35.01 -2.81 -29.10
CA LYS A 264 -36.39 -2.37 -29.23
C LYS A 264 -37.21 -3.54 -29.67
#